data_bbfc6234eec10e3d17a209f8b60ea9e7
#
_entry.id   bbfc6234eec10e3d17a209f8b60ea9e7
#
_cell.length_a   1.000
_cell.length_b   1.000
_cell.length_c   1.000
_cell.angle_alpha   90.00
_cell.angle_beta   90.00
_cell.angle_gamma   90.00
#
_symmetry.space_group_name_H-M   'P 1'
#
loop_
_entity.id
_entity.type
_entity.pdbx_description
1 polymer ?
#
loop_
_entity_poly.entity_id
_entity_poly.type
_entity_poly.pdbx_seq_one_letter_code
_entity_poly.pdbx_strand_id
1 'polypeptide(L)'
;MITFEKISNIWLENVSFDLQYTYQAELKNATNHLKAYFGERVCDTIKGLDVDEYIRYLSQHKNPNTGKPYSKRIFSDIIDVGCRIFDYALENELIDCRNPFYKKKRKIPKNAPKKERTPIDDIQKDLILKVYNRTQIAALIMLYCGLRRGEIIPLEWADIDFINKQIAVTKSVELINSNNYIVKPHTKNGKDRYVSIPDNIIPYLKLEKYNSNGCQYIYSQKCGKIHTASSWKSSWKSYQTLLNYRYYSDLMKQQEKTPKPYNAPTGIPVLVEPFTAHQLRHTYCTMLYLAGVDLKTASKLMGHSDVKITLDIYTHLDEKYKRLNIDKFNNYIAKDTTNQIFDIQNQKVV
;
A
#
# COMPACT_ATOMS: atom_id res chain seq x y z
N MET A 1 -38.80 -20.65 3.63
CA MET A 1 -37.45 -20.80 3.04
C MET A 1 -36.90 -19.40 2.79
N ILE A 2 -35.67 -19.15 3.22
CA ILE A 2 -35.06 -17.82 3.17
C ILE A 2 -34.08 -17.71 1.99
N THR A 3 -34.09 -16.58 1.27
CA THR A 3 -33.18 -16.34 0.13
C THR A 3 -31.82 -15.87 0.60
N PHE A 4 -30.80 -16.07 -0.25
CA PHE A 4 -29.45 -15.62 0.04
C PHE A 4 -29.37 -14.08 0.20
N GLU A 5 -30.12 -13.34 -0.59
CA GLU A 5 -30.19 -11.86 -0.45
C GLU A 5 -30.68 -11.44 0.92
N LYS A 6 -31.78 -12.07 1.41
CA LYS A 6 -32.35 -11.74 2.72
C LYS A 6 -31.36 -12.01 3.85
N ILE A 7 -30.72 -13.18 3.86
CA ILE A 7 -29.72 -13.55 4.89
C ILE A 7 -28.52 -12.62 4.81
N SER A 8 -28.01 -12.33 3.60
CA SER A 8 -26.83 -11.48 3.42
C SER A 8 -27.07 -10.05 3.88
N ASN A 9 -28.32 -9.53 3.74
CA ASN A 9 -28.69 -8.19 4.27
C ASN A 9 -28.70 -8.20 5.80
N ILE A 10 -29.36 -9.18 6.42
CA ILE A 10 -29.40 -9.33 7.89
C ILE A 10 -27.98 -9.45 8.44
N TRP A 11 -27.15 -10.30 7.84
CA TRP A 11 -25.77 -10.47 8.26
C TRP A 11 -24.98 -9.17 8.15
N LEU A 12 -25.11 -8.45 7.02
CA LEU A 12 -24.35 -7.22 6.78
C LEU A 12 -24.74 -6.12 7.76
N GLU A 13 -26.01 -5.97 8.09
CA GLU A 13 -26.50 -5.03 9.09
C GLU A 13 -25.91 -5.33 10.48
N ASN A 14 -25.94 -6.60 10.91
CA ASN A 14 -25.41 -7.01 12.21
C ASN A 14 -23.89 -6.86 12.31
N VAL A 15 -23.14 -7.23 11.27
CA VAL A 15 -21.67 -7.17 11.30
C VAL A 15 -21.16 -5.75 11.15
N SER A 16 -21.93 -4.85 10.51
CA SER A 16 -21.46 -3.48 10.21
C SER A 16 -21.43 -2.58 11.44
N PHE A 17 -22.13 -2.91 12.53
CA PHE A 17 -22.37 -2.03 13.67
C PHE A 17 -21.08 -1.50 14.32
N ASP A 18 -20.01 -2.29 14.38
CA ASP A 18 -18.76 -1.93 15.08
C ASP A 18 -17.51 -1.96 14.16
N LEU A 19 -17.69 -1.92 12.85
CA LEU A 19 -16.59 -2.01 11.91
C LEU A 19 -16.19 -0.65 11.34
N GLN A 20 -14.90 -0.53 10.98
CA GLN A 20 -14.39 0.62 10.24
C GLN A 20 -15.08 0.75 8.88
N TYR A 21 -15.40 1.98 8.46
CA TYR A 21 -16.11 2.26 7.20
C TYR A 21 -15.45 1.65 5.96
N THR A 22 -14.12 1.65 5.90
CA THR A 22 -13.39 1.02 4.79
C THR A 22 -13.62 -0.49 4.72
N TYR A 23 -13.68 -1.16 5.88
CA TYR A 23 -13.94 -2.59 5.95
C TYR A 23 -15.40 -2.92 5.67
N GLN A 24 -16.34 -2.09 6.14
CA GLN A 24 -17.76 -2.21 5.75
C GLN A 24 -17.93 -2.14 4.22
N ALA A 25 -17.24 -1.21 3.56
CA ALA A 25 -17.27 -1.08 2.10
C ALA A 25 -16.69 -2.33 1.39
N GLU A 26 -15.63 -2.92 1.92
CA GLU A 26 -15.05 -4.18 1.39
C GLU A 26 -16.05 -5.34 1.54
N LEU A 27 -16.68 -5.50 2.71
CA LEU A 27 -17.70 -6.53 2.95
C LEU A 27 -18.92 -6.34 2.04
N LYS A 28 -19.42 -5.11 1.92
CA LYS A 28 -20.54 -4.77 1.04
C LYS A 28 -20.23 -5.10 -0.43
N ASN A 29 -19.02 -4.81 -0.88
CA ASN A 29 -18.61 -5.12 -2.25
C ASN A 29 -18.58 -6.64 -2.51
N ALA A 30 -18.00 -7.44 -1.61
CA ALA A 30 -18.00 -8.89 -1.73
C ALA A 30 -19.42 -9.48 -1.64
N THR A 31 -20.25 -8.96 -0.73
CA THR A 31 -21.67 -9.35 -0.63
C THR A 31 -22.44 -9.04 -1.90
N ASN A 32 -22.23 -7.88 -2.53
CA ASN A 32 -22.87 -7.52 -3.79
C ASN A 32 -22.49 -8.49 -4.94
N HIS A 33 -21.24 -8.91 -4.99
CA HIS A 33 -20.81 -9.94 -5.95
C HIS A 33 -21.57 -11.27 -5.76
N LEU A 34 -21.76 -11.68 -4.51
CA LEU A 34 -22.52 -12.89 -4.18
C LEU A 34 -24.01 -12.73 -4.45
N LYS A 35 -24.59 -11.60 -4.10
CA LYS A 35 -26.02 -11.30 -4.35
C LYS A 35 -26.35 -11.26 -5.83
N ALA A 36 -25.46 -10.75 -6.67
CA ALA A 36 -25.66 -10.73 -8.13
C ALA A 36 -25.79 -12.14 -8.75
N TYR A 37 -25.29 -13.18 -8.08
CA TYR A 37 -25.32 -14.55 -8.59
C TYR A 37 -26.29 -15.47 -7.80
N PHE A 38 -26.33 -15.33 -6.49
CA PHE A 38 -27.11 -16.21 -5.60
C PHE A 38 -28.35 -15.53 -4.99
N GLY A 39 -28.57 -14.22 -5.19
CA GLY A 39 -29.52 -13.42 -4.41
C GLY A 39 -30.91 -14.01 -4.28
N GLU A 40 -31.53 -14.44 -5.38
CA GLU A 40 -32.89 -14.98 -5.39
C GLU A 40 -32.95 -16.47 -4.99
N ARG A 41 -31.81 -17.14 -4.90
CA ARG A 41 -31.79 -18.57 -4.55
C ARG A 41 -32.07 -18.78 -3.07
N VAL A 42 -32.83 -19.82 -2.78
CA VAL A 42 -33.06 -20.30 -1.41
C VAL A 42 -31.75 -20.89 -0.88
N CYS A 43 -31.32 -20.46 0.31
CA CYS A 43 -30.01 -20.82 0.85
C CYS A 43 -29.79 -22.32 0.99
N ASP A 44 -30.82 -23.09 1.43
CA ASP A 44 -30.75 -24.55 1.59
C ASP A 44 -30.51 -25.30 0.27
N THR A 45 -30.80 -24.64 -0.86
CA THR A 45 -30.59 -25.22 -2.20
C THR A 45 -29.18 -24.97 -2.76
N ILE A 46 -28.43 -24.03 -2.17
CA ILE A 46 -27.08 -23.70 -2.64
C ILE A 46 -26.12 -24.78 -2.16
N LYS A 47 -25.49 -25.45 -3.10
CA LYS A 47 -24.52 -26.53 -2.83
C LYS A 47 -23.09 -26.10 -3.17
N GLY A 48 -22.14 -26.88 -2.69
CA GLY A 48 -20.72 -26.59 -2.99
C GLY A 48 -20.38 -26.57 -4.47
N LEU A 49 -21.10 -27.35 -5.32
CA LEU A 49 -20.92 -27.31 -6.78
C LEU A 49 -21.31 -25.97 -7.37
N ASP A 50 -22.39 -25.35 -6.89
CA ASP A 50 -22.82 -24.02 -7.35
C ASP A 50 -21.77 -22.96 -7.06
N VAL A 51 -21.09 -23.05 -5.90
CA VAL A 51 -19.99 -22.14 -5.56
C VAL A 51 -18.77 -22.37 -6.47
N ASP A 52 -18.44 -23.63 -6.79
CA ASP A 52 -17.35 -23.94 -7.70
C ASP A 52 -17.67 -23.47 -9.14
N GLU A 53 -18.92 -23.58 -9.58
CA GLU A 53 -19.39 -23.02 -10.87
C GLU A 53 -19.28 -21.50 -10.88
N TYR A 54 -19.68 -20.82 -9.81
CA TYR A 54 -19.54 -19.38 -9.69
C TYR A 54 -18.08 -18.92 -9.73
N ILE A 55 -17.18 -19.61 -9.04
CA ILE A 55 -15.73 -19.33 -9.09
C ILE A 55 -15.21 -19.51 -10.51
N ARG A 56 -15.64 -20.57 -11.22
CA ARG A 56 -15.28 -20.83 -12.61
C ARG A 56 -15.80 -19.73 -13.52
N TYR A 57 -17.07 -19.35 -13.37
CA TYR A 57 -17.68 -18.26 -14.11
C TYR A 57 -16.85 -16.96 -13.97
N LEU A 58 -16.53 -16.53 -12.74
CA LEU A 58 -15.72 -15.33 -12.50
C LEU A 58 -14.30 -15.47 -13.10
N SER A 59 -13.72 -16.65 -13.14
CA SER A 59 -12.38 -16.87 -13.71
C SER A 59 -12.33 -16.71 -15.23
N GLN A 60 -13.46 -16.89 -15.90
CA GLN A 60 -13.60 -16.79 -17.36
C GLN A 60 -14.09 -15.41 -17.81
N HIS A 61 -14.62 -14.59 -16.90
CA HIS A 61 -15.20 -13.30 -17.21
C HIS A 61 -14.36 -12.15 -16.63
N LYS A 62 -14.44 -10.98 -17.26
CA LYS A 62 -13.84 -9.76 -16.77
C LYS A 62 -14.82 -9.01 -15.88
N ASN A 63 -14.30 -8.30 -14.88
CA ASN A 63 -15.12 -7.42 -14.06
C ASN A 63 -15.71 -6.30 -14.94
N PRO A 64 -17.04 -6.14 -14.99
CA PRO A 64 -17.72 -5.21 -15.89
C PRO A 64 -17.33 -3.75 -15.61
N ASN A 65 -17.01 -3.42 -14.36
CA ASN A 65 -16.67 -2.04 -13.96
C ASN A 65 -15.21 -1.66 -14.32
N THR A 66 -14.31 -2.63 -14.45
CA THR A 66 -12.88 -2.36 -14.66
C THR A 66 -12.35 -2.91 -15.97
N GLY A 67 -13.08 -3.78 -16.66
CA GLY A 67 -12.63 -4.51 -17.86
C GLY A 67 -11.47 -5.49 -17.61
N LYS A 68 -11.07 -5.70 -16.35
CA LYS A 68 -9.92 -6.53 -15.98
C LYS A 68 -10.36 -7.88 -15.40
N PRO A 69 -9.51 -8.94 -15.49
CA PRO A 69 -9.76 -10.19 -14.79
C PRO A 69 -9.89 -9.98 -13.27
N TYR A 70 -10.68 -10.83 -12.63
CA TYR A 70 -10.82 -10.84 -11.19
C TYR A 70 -9.51 -11.25 -10.51
N SER A 71 -9.07 -10.49 -9.52
CA SER A 71 -7.83 -10.76 -8.80
C SER A 71 -7.99 -11.89 -7.79
N LYS A 72 -6.86 -12.52 -7.43
CA LYS A 72 -6.82 -13.55 -6.38
C LYS A 72 -7.46 -13.09 -5.06
N ARG A 73 -7.31 -11.80 -4.72
CA ARG A 73 -7.92 -11.21 -3.53
C ARG A 73 -9.44 -11.24 -3.61
N ILE A 74 -10.04 -10.85 -4.74
CA ILE A 74 -11.51 -10.84 -4.90
C ILE A 74 -12.09 -12.24 -4.72
N PHE A 75 -11.45 -13.28 -5.28
CA PHE A 75 -11.88 -14.66 -5.03
C PHE A 75 -11.80 -15.02 -3.54
N SER A 76 -10.72 -14.64 -2.87
CA SER A 76 -10.58 -14.88 -1.42
C SER A 76 -11.68 -14.17 -0.63
N ASP A 77 -11.93 -12.88 -0.92
CA ASP A 77 -12.94 -12.07 -0.23
C ASP A 77 -14.35 -12.62 -0.43
N ILE A 78 -14.70 -13.06 -1.66
CA ILE A 78 -15.99 -13.68 -1.99
C ILE A 78 -16.18 -15.00 -1.21
N ILE A 79 -15.17 -15.86 -1.18
CA ILE A 79 -15.25 -17.15 -0.46
C ILE A 79 -15.34 -16.91 1.04
N ASP A 80 -14.56 -15.94 1.58
CA ASP A 80 -14.58 -15.59 3.00
C ASP A 80 -15.91 -15.02 3.45
N VAL A 81 -16.43 -14.05 2.70
CA VAL A 81 -17.73 -13.42 3.01
C VAL A 81 -18.88 -14.41 2.85
N GLY A 82 -18.88 -15.22 1.79
CA GLY A 82 -19.88 -16.26 1.60
C GLY A 82 -19.87 -17.27 2.75
N CYS A 83 -18.68 -17.69 3.21
CA CYS A 83 -18.54 -18.59 4.36
C CYS A 83 -19.16 -17.96 5.63
N ARG A 84 -18.81 -16.71 5.91
CA ARG A 84 -19.31 -15.98 7.11
C ARG A 84 -20.83 -15.75 7.09
N ILE A 85 -21.41 -15.49 5.90
CA ILE A 85 -22.88 -15.35 5.77
C ILE A 85 -23.58 -16.67 6.11
N PHE A 86 -23.08 -17.79 5.60
CA PHE A 86 -23.66 -19.11 5.86
C PHE A 86 -23.41 -19.56 7.31
N ASP A 87 -22.23 -19.31 7.88
CA ASP A 87 -21.94 -19.61 9.29
C ASP A 87 -22.90 -18.84 10.20
N TYR A 88 -23.08 -17.53 9.95
CA TYR A 88 -24.05 -16.71 10.68
C TYR A 88 -25.49 -17.24 10.59
N ALA A 89 -25.91 -17.68 9.39
CA ALA A 89 -27.24 -18.20 9.17
C ALA A 89 -27.47 -19.54 9.89
N LEU A 90 -26.45 -20.38 9.96
CA LEU A 90 -26.47 -21.66 10.71
C LEU A 90 -26.47 -21.43 12.22
N GLU A 91 -25.61 -20.53 12.72
CA GLU A 91 -25.53 -20.18 14.16
C GLU A 91 -26.83 -19.56 14.68
N ASN A 92 -27.60 -18.89 13.83
CA ASN A 92 -28.90 -18.28 14.19
C ASN A 92 -30.11 -19.15 13.76
N GLU A 93 -29.89 -20.41 13.39
CA GLU A 93 -30.95 -21.38 13.04
C GLU A 93 -31.87 -20.90 11.89
N LEU A 94 -31.37 -20.02 11.00
CA LEU A 94 -32.12 -19.49 9.86
C LEU A 94 -32.15 -20.44 8.67
N ILE A 95 -31.23 -21.41 8.64
CA ILE A 95 -31.09 -22.45 7.61
C ILE A 95 -30.64 -23.75 8.25
N ASP A 96 -30.96 -24.88 7.59
CA ASP A 96 -30.52 -26.22 8.00
C ASP A 96 -29.81 -26.93 6.84
N CYS A 97 -28.62 -26.43 6.49
CA CYS A 97 -27.79 -27.00 5.45
C CYS A 97 -26.30 -26.93 5.81
N ARG A 98 -25.45 -27.63 5.06
CA ARG A 98 -23.99 -27.47 5.21
C ARG A 98 -23.54 -26.18 4.51
N ASN A 99 -22.62 -25.44 5.15
CA ASN A 99 -22.03 -24.27 4.53
C ASN A 99 -21.32 -24.61 3.21
N PRO A 100 -21.85 -24.11 2.06
CA PRO A 100 -21.29 -24.44 0.74
C PRO A 100 -19.98 -23.71 0.45
N PHE A 101 -19.64 -22.63 1.19
CA PHE A 101 -18.43 -21.82 1.01
C PHE A 101 -17.25 -22.29 1.86
N TYR A 102 -17.32 -23.46 2.51
CA TYR A 102 -16.28 -23.89 3.43
C TYR A 102 -14.87 -23.80 2.81
N LYS A 103 -14.04 -22.90 3.33
CA LYS A 103 -12.75 -22.46 2.75
C LYS A 103 -11.80 -23.60 2.36
N LYS A 104 -11.69 -24.64 3.19
CA LYS A 104 -10.80 -25.80 2.92
C LYS A 104 -11.17 -26.56 1.65
N LYS A 105 -12.40 -26.41 1.16
CA LYS A 105 -12.91 -27.13 -0.02
C LYS A 105 -12.97 -26.26 -1.28
N ARG A 106 -12.82 -24.92 -1.15
CA ARG A 106 -12.90 -24.00 -2.30
C ARG A 106 -11.50 -23.65 -2.79
N LYS A 107 -11.28 -23.76 -4.10
CA LYS A 107 -9.98 -23.48 -4.72
C LYS A 107 -10.02 -22.16 -5.49
N ILE A 108 -9.14 -21.26 -5.13
CA ILE A 108 -8.90 -20.05 -5.92
C ILE A 108 -8.16 -20.44 -7.20
N PRO A 109 -8.57 -19.93 -8.39
CA PRO A 109 -7.90 -20.21 -9.65
C PRO A 109 -6.39 -19.87 -9.58
N LYS A 110 -5.53 -20.79 -9.99
CA LYS A 110 -4.07 -20.62 -9.94
C LYS A 110 -3.59 -19.45 -10.80
N ASN A 111 -4.25 -19.22 -11.93
CA ASN A 111 -3.99 -18.16 -12.89
C ASN A 111 -4.63 -16.82 -12.53
N ALA A 112 -5.36 -16.72 -11.41
CA ALA A 112 -5.93 -15.45 -10.96
C ALA A 112 -4.80 -14.44 -10.70
N PRO A 113 -4.86 -13.23 -11.29
CA PRO A 113 -3.78 -12.25 -11.17
C PRO A 113 -3.58 -11.82 -9.71
N LYS A 114 -2.33 -11.86 -9.27
CA LYS A 114 -1.89 -11.29 -8.00
C LYS A 114 -1.21 -9.96 -8.32
N LYS A 115 -1.70 -8.88 -7.73
CA LYS A 115 -1.03 -7.58 -7.88
C LYS A 115 0.26 -7.60 -7.06
N GLU A 116 1.38 -7.73 -7.74
CA GLU A 116 2.68 -7.54 -7.12
C GLU A 116 2.92 -6.05 -6.86
N ARG A 117 3.51 -5.75 -5.72
CA ARG A 117 3.89 -4.39 -5.34
C ARG A 117 5.40 -4.29 -5.52
N THR A 118 5.81 -3.68 -6.63
CA THR A 118 7.22 -3.40 -6.90
C THR A 118 7.61 -2.06 -6.29
N PRO A 119 8.86 -1.91 -5.82
CA PRO A 119 9.42 -0.60 -5.50
C PRO A 119 9.38 0.32 -6.74
N ILE A 120 9.42 1.62 -6.52
CA ILE A 120 9.63 2.59 -7.60
C ILE A 120 11.07 2.47 -8.10
N ASP A 121 11.28 2.85 -9.37
CA ASP A 121 12.60 2.83 -10.01
C ASP A 121 13.44 4.08 -9.67
N ASP A 122 14.68 4.11 -10.16
CA ASP A 122 15.62 5.21 -9.91
C ASP A 122 15.23 6.49 -10.63
N ILE A 123 14.61 6.40 -11.81
CA ILE A 123 14.10 7.57 -12.55
C ILE A 123 12.98 8.24 -11.74
N GLN A 124 12.04 7.45 -11.22
CA GLN A 124 10.95 7.95 -10.41
C GLN A 124 11.47 8.59 -9.11
N LYS A 125 12.48 8.00 -8.45
CA LYS A 125 13.14 8.57 -7.25
C LYS A 125 13.81 9.90 -7.56
N ASP A 126 14.57 9.98 -8.64
CA ASP A 126 15.26 11.19 -9.07
C ASP A 126 14.29 12.32 -9.40
N LEU A 127 13.20 12.02 -10.11
CA LEU A 127 12.15 12.99 -10.40
C LEU A 127 11.45 13.51 -9.14
N ILE A 128 11.18 12.63 -8.14
CA ILE A 128 10.59 13.04 -6.86
C ILE A 128 11.52 14.05 -6.14
N LEU A 129 12.83 13.86 -6.21
CA LEU A 129 13.79 14.78 -5.60
C LEU A 129 13.88 16.12 -6.35
N LYS A 130 13.83 16.11 -7.68
CA LYS A 130 14.08 17.28 -8.53
C LYS A 130 12.85 18.15 -8.81
N VAL A 131 11.65 17.56 -8.82
CA VAL A 131 10.45 18.25 -9.27
C VAL A 131 9.66 18.80 -8.10
N TYR A 132 9.83 20.12 -7.84
CA TYR A 132 9.07 20.79 -6.80
C TYR A 132 7.58 20.86 -7.13
N ASN A 133 6.78 20.46 -6.16
CA ASN A 133 5.32 20.58 -6.11
C ASN A 133 4.87 20.40 -4.65
N ARG A 134 3.73 20.96 -4.25
CA ARG A 134 3.17 20.75 -2.88
C ARG A 134 3.02 19.28 -2.49
N THR A 135 2.78 18.37 -3.44
CA THR A 135 2.67 16.94 -3.18
C THR A 135 4.03 16.29 -2.99
N GLN A 136 5.13 16.94 -3.41
CA GLN A 136 6.49 16.42 -3.28
C GLN A 136 6.84 16.09 -1.83
N ILE A 137 6.49 16.96 -0.88
CA ILE A 137 6.83 16.74 0.52
C ILE A 137 6.18 15.46 1.09
N ALA A 138 4.91 15.21 0.71
CA ALA A 138 4.23 13.97 1.09
C ALA A 138 4.90 12.75 0.47
N ALA A 139 5.32 12.85 -0.81
CA ALA A 139 6.04 11.78 -1.49
C ALA A 139 7.40 11.49 -0.84
N LEU A 140 8.17 12.53 -0.48
CA LEU A 140 9.47 12.41 0.21
C LEU A 140 9.35 11.76 1.58
N ILE A 141 8.38 12.18 2.40
CA ILE A 141 8.15 11.59 3.72
C ILE A 141 7.75 10.11 3.59
N MET A 142 6.89 9.76 2.63
CA MET A 142 6.54 8.35 2.40
C MET A 142 7.72 7.53 1.89
N LEU A 143 8.57 8.11 1.03
CA LEU A 143 9.70 7.43 0.42
C LEU A 143 10.86 7.24 1.41
N TYR A 144 11.15 8.23 2.28
CA TYR A 144 12.33 8.22 3.14
C TYR A 144 12.04 8.02 4.63
N CYS A 145 10.78 8.17 5.06
CA CYS A 145 10.35 7.90 6.43
C CYS A 145 9.29 6.80 6.51
N GLY A 146 8.80 6.31 5.37
CA GLY A 146 7.93 5.14 5.30
C GLY A 146 6.52 5.34 5.87
N LEU A 147 6.03 6.57 6.04
CA LEU A 147 4.69 6.83 6.56
C LEU A 147 3.60 6.30 5.60
N ARG A 148 2.46 5.89 6.18
CA ARG A 148 1.27 5.54 5.39
C ARG A 148 0.54 6.80 4.94
N ARG A 149 -0.20 6.72 3.82
CA ARG A 149 -1.05 7.84 3.36
C ARG A 149 -1.95 8.38 4.47
N GLY A 150 -2.58 7.51 5.24
CA GLY A 150 -3.46 7.91 6.34
C GLY A 150 -2.75 8.58 7.50
N GLU A 151 -1.43 8.43 7.64
CA GLU A 151 -0.59 9.07 8.64
C GLU A 151 -0.05 10.43 8.14
N ILE A 152 0.19 10.57 6.82
CA ILE A 152 0.63 11.82 6.19
C ILE A 152 -0.45 12.90 6.16
N ILE A 153 -1.70 12.50 5.88
CA ILE A 153 -2.80 13.45 5.70
C ILE A 153 -3.01 14.33 6.94
N PRO A 154 -3.06 13.81 8.18
CA PRO A 154 -3.22 14.62 9.39
C PRO A 154 -1.91 15.11 10.01
N LEU A 155 -0.75 14.91 9.34
CA LEU A 155 0.56 15.26 9.89
C LEU A 155 0.75 16.78 9.99
N GLU A 156 1.13 17.25 11.15
CA GLU A 156 1.31 18.66 11.49
C GLU A 156 2.79 19.02 11.62
N TRP A 157 3.11 20.29 11.49
CA TRP A 157 4.47 20.78 11.75
C TRP A 157 4.91 20.61 13.20
N ALA A 158 3.96 20.56 14.14
CA ALA A 158 4.22 20.23 15.54
C ALA A 158 4.69 18.79 15.77
N ASP A 159 4.39 17.88 14.83
CA ASP A 159 4.81 16.49 14.88
C ASP A 159 6.27 16.29 14.39
N ILE A 160 6.94 17.36 13.88
CA ILE A 160 8.32 17.33 13.38
C ILE A 160 9.28 17.90 14.41
N ASP A 161 10.13 17.06 14.93
CA ASP A 161 11.29 17.47 15.74
C ASP A 161 12.53 17.61 14.84
N PHE A 162 12.87 18.85 14.50
CA PHE A 162 14.04 19.15 13.67
C PHE A 162 15.36 19.00 14.42
N ILE A 163 15.36 19.04 15.76
CA ILE A 163 16.57 18.90 16.58
C ILE A 163 16.96 17.42 16.65
N ASN A 164 16.02 16.56 17.05
CA ASN A 164 16.24 15.13 17.15
C ASN A 164 16.02 14.42 15.80
N LYS A 165 15.64 15.15 14.74
CA LYS A 165 15.37 14.64 13.38
C LYS A 165 14.37 13.48 13.40
N GLN A 166 13.20 13.70 14.00
CA GLN A 166 12.16 12.67 14.17
C GLN A 166 10.79 13.20 13.81
N ILE A 167 9.93 12.29 13.37
CA ILE A 167 8.49 12.49 13.16
C ILE A 167 7.74 11.71 14.21
N ALA A 168 6.90 12.37 14.99
CA ALA A 168 5.93 11.72 15.87
C ALA A 168 4.70 11.27 15.05
N VAL A 169 4.49 9.98 14.92
CA VAL A 169 3.35 9.41 14.19
C VAL A 169 2.33 8.91 15.19
N THR A 170 1.42 9.81 15.57
CA THR A 170 0.43 9.61 16.64
C THR A 170 -1.01 9.65 16.13
N LYS A 171 -1.22 10.13 14.91
CA LYS A 171 -2.56 10.33 14.32
C LYS A 171 -2.69 9.57 13.00
N SER A 172 -3.91 9.21 12.65
CA SER A 172 -4.22 8.70 11.32
C SER A 172 -5.59 9.14 10.86
N VAL A 173 -5.78 9.22 9.53
CA VAL A 173 -7.09 9.52 8.94
C VAL A 173 -7.73 8.25 8.41
N GLU A 174 -9.00 8.06 8.70
CA GLU A 174 -9.89 7.13 8.01
C GLU A 174 -10.76 7.90 7.04
N LEU A 175 -10.66 7.54 5.76
CA LEU A 175 -11.46 8.14 4.71
C LEU A 175 -12.78 7.36 4.61
N ILE A 176 -13.90 8.01 4.99
CA ILE A 176 -15.24 7.41 4.99
C ILE A 176 -15.76 7.29 3.56
N ASN A 177 -15.64 8.37 2.79
CA ASN A 177 -16.04 8.44 1.38
C ASN A 177 -15.13 9.44 0.63
N SER A 178 -15.55 9.86 -0.57
CA SER A 178 -14.76 10.77 -1.40
C SER A 178 -14.42 12.10 -0.72
N ASN A 179 -15.31 12.61 0.17
CA ASN A 179 -15.19 13.94 0.75
C ASN A 179 -15.15 13.97 2.28
N ASN A 180 -15.51 12.86 2.94
CA ASN A 180 -15.57 12.77 4.40
C ASN A 180 -14.46 11.91 4.96
N TYR A 181 -13.97 12.29 6.14
CA TYR A 181 -12.93 11.61 6.87
C TYR A 181 -13.12 11.74 8.38
N ILE A 182 -12.50 10.84 9.12
CA ILE A 182 -12.33 10.93 10.58
C ILE A 182 -10.86 10.93 10.88
N VAL A 183 -10.39 11.91 11.67
CA VAL A 183 -9.05 11.90 12.25
C VAL A 183 -9.10 11.09 13.54
N LYS A 184 -8.32 10.02 13.61
CA LYS A 184 -8.21 9.16 14.78
C LYS A 184 -6.99 9.61 15.60
N PRO A 185 -7.11 9.67 16.93
CA PRO A 185 -6.04 10.09 17.83
C PRO A 185 -4.93 9.03 17.96
N HIS A 186 -5.02 7.93 17.22
CA HIS A 186 -4.04 6.84 17.21
C HIS A 186 -3.78 6.34 15.79
N THR A 187 -2.63 5.70 15.58
CA THR A 187 -2.34 4.99 14.34
C THR A 187 -3.28 3.78 14.16
N LYS A 188 -3.36 3.22 12.95
CA LYS A 188 -4.23 2.07 12.64
C LYS A 188 -4.05 0.88 13.62
N ASN A 189 -2.91 0.75 14.24
CA ASN A 189 -2.57 -0.34 15.18
C ASN A 189 -2.59 0.10 16.65
N GLY A 190 -3.07 1.31 16.96
CA GLY A 190 -3.10 1.87 18.30
C GLY A 190 -1.73 2.13 18.94
N LYS A 191 -0.64 2.04 18.16
CA LYS A 191 0.73 2.24 18.66
C LYS A 191 1.34 3.47 18.01
N ASP A 192 1.63 4.46 18.83
CA ASP A 192 2.39 5.63 18.44
C ASP A 192 3.86 5.24 18.21
N ARG A 193 4.53 5.92 17.30
CA ARG A 193 5.92 5.69 17.01
C ARG A 193 6.64 6.96 16.57
N TYR A 194 7.93 6.98 16.80
CA TYR A 194 8.85 7.98 16.25
C TYR A 194 9.59 7.41 15.07
N VAL A 195 9.68 8.17 13.99
CA VAL A 195 10.38 7.77 12.77
C VAL A 195 11.50 8.78 12.51
N SER A 196 12.72 8.30 12.30
CA SER A 196 13.87 9.15 11.99
C SER A 196 13.72 9.82 10.64
N ILE A 197 14.13 11.08 10.56
CA ILE A 197 14.18 11.87 9.34
C ILE A 197 15.61 11.83 8.80
N PRO A 198 15.86 11.25 7.62
CA PRO A 198 17.18 11.31 7.01
C PRO A 198 17.61 12.73 6.67
N ASP A 199 18.91 13.01 6.79
CA ASP A 199 19.45 14.36 6.59
C ASP A 199 19.16 14.95 5.22
N ASN A 200 19.12 14.11 4.19
CA ASN A 200 18.89 14.54 2.81
C ASN A 200 17.49 15.13 2.56
N ILE A 201 16.48 14.87 3.43
CA ILE A 201 15.14 15.47 3.25
C ILE A 201 14.84 16.64 4.20
N ILE A 202 15.70 16.92 5.17
CA ILE A 202 15.55 18.06 6.07
C ILE A 202 15.46 19.40 5.32
N PRO A 203 16.29 19.66 4.30
CA PRO A 203 16.19 20.90 3.52
C PRO A 203 14.81 21.07 2.86
N TYR A 204 14.22 20.00 2.33
CA TYR A 204 12.88 20.03 1.72
C TYR A 204 11.80 20.34 2.77
N LEU A 205 11.88 19.75 3.97
CA LEU A 205 10.96 20.02 5.07
C LEU A 205 11.06 21.50 5.52
N LYS A 206 12.26 22.03 5.66
CA LYS A 206 12.47 23.43 6.03
C LYS A 206 11.92 24.39 4.98
N LEU A 207 12.17 24.12 3.69
CA LEU A 207 11.64 24.90 2.58
C LEU A 207 10.11 24.87 2.56
N GLU A 208 9.51 23.71 2.71
CA GLU A 208 8.04 23.58 2.72
C GLU A 208 7.42 24.24 3.95
N LYS A 209 8.08 24.16 5.12
CA LYS A 209 7.64 24.90 6.32
C LYS A 209 7.65 26.40 6.10
N TYR A 210 8.68 26.93 5.46
CA TYR A 210 8.76 28.35 5.10
C TYR A 210 7.62 28.74 4.13
N ASN A 211 7.36 27.91 3.10
CA ASN A 211 6.33 28.16 2.10
C ASN A 211 4.91 27.91 2.61
N SER A 212 4.74 27.27 3.78
CA SER A 212 3.42 26.89 4.31
C SER A 212 2.58 28.08 4.81
N ASN A 213 3.17 29.29 4.92
CA ASN A 213 2.50 30.51 5.36
C ASN A 213 1.70 30.33 6.67
N GLY A 214 2.25 29.60 7.64
CA GLY A 214 1.62 29.34 8.93
C GLY A 214 0.54 28.24 8.90
N CYS A 215 0.38 27.52 7.81
CA CYS A 215 -0.51 26.36 7.78
C CYS A 215 -0.06 25.30 8.81
N GLN A 216 -1.01 24.78 9.59
CA GLN A 216 -0.75 23.78 10.62
C GLN A 216 -0.24 22.45 10.03
N TYR A 217 -0.81 22.03 8.89
CA TYR A 217 -0.52 20.74 8.27
C TYR A 217 0.64 20.81 7.29
N ILE A 218 1.48 19.79 7.28
CA ILE A 218 2.64 19.68 6.38
C ILE A 218 2.17 19.55 4.93
N TYR A 219 1.12 18.76 4.71
CA TYR A 219 0.53 18.57 3.40
C TYR A 219 -0.99 18.83 3.47
N SER A 220 -1.41 19.98 3.00
CA SER A 220 -2.79 20.44 3.05
C SER A 220 -3.34 20.80 1.67
N GLN A 221 -4.65 20.94 1.56
CA GLN A 221 -5.30 21.58 0.43
C GLN A 221 -4.92 23.09 0.39
N LYS A 222 -5.17 23.75 -0.75
CA LYS A 222 -4.92 25.20 -0.90
C LYS A 222 -5.64 26.05 0.15
N CYS A 223 -6.77 25.58 0.67
CA CYS A 223 -7.54 26.24 1.72
C CYS A 223 -7.03 25.95 3.16
N GLY A 224 -5.90 25.27 3.31
CA GLY A 224 -5.33 24.91 4.61
C GLY A 224 -5.96 23.70 5.29
N LYS A 225 -7.01 23.09 4.72
CA LYS A 225 -7.64 21.87 5.27
C LYS A 225 -6.87 20.62 4.87
N ILE A 226 -7.00 19.55 5.66
CA ILE A 226 -6.44 18.25 5.31
C ILE A 226 -7.10 17.67 4.07
N HIS A 227 -6.39 16.77 3.39
CA HIS A 227 -6.89 16.16 2.17
C HIS A 227 -8.01 15.15 2.43
N THR A 228 -9.09 15.25 1.64
CA THR A 228 -10.10 14.20 1.47
C THR A 228 -9.59 13.13 0.49
N ALA A 229 -10.31 12.01 0.33
CA ALA A 229 -9.96 10.99 -0.65
C ALA A 229 -9.93 11.55 -2.08
N SER A 230 -10.90 12.42 -2.42
CA SER A 230 -11.03 13.05 -3.72
C SER A 230 -9.89 14.04 -3.99
N SER A 231 -9.63 14.96 -3.05
CA SER A 231 -8.57 15.96 -3.21
C SER A 231 -7.17 15.32 -3.22
N TRP A 232 -6.94 14.28 -2.42
CA TRP A 232 -5.71 13.49 -2.49
C TRP A 232 -5.50 12.86 -3.87
N LYS A 233 -6.54 12.17 -4.39
CA LYS A 233 -6.49 11.52 -5.70
C LYS A 233 -6.17 12.51 -6.81
N SER A 234 -6.80 13.68 -6.78
CA SER A 234 -6.58 14.75 -7.76
C SER A 234 -5.16 15.31 -7.68
N SER A 235 -4.69 15.67 -6.47
CA SER A 235 -3.33 16.20 -6.26
C SER A 235 -2.26 15.18 -6.64
N TRP A 236 -2.47 13.91 -6.28
CA TRP A 236 -1.55 12.83 -6.62
C TRP A 236 -1.46 12.61 -8.13
N LYS A 237 -2.62 12.58 -8.83
CA LYS A 237 -2.66 12.47 -10.29
C LYS A 237 -1.96 13.65 -10.97
N SER A 238 -2.23 14.88 -10.50
CA SER A 238 -1.56 16.08 -11.03
C SER A 238 -0.05 16.02 -10.86
N TYR A 239 0.42 15.55 -9.69
CA TYR A 239 1.85 15.38 -9.44
C TYR A 239 2.49 14.34 -10.38
N GLN A 240 1.86 13.18 -10.56
CA GLN A 240 2.31 12.14 -11.51
C GLN A 240 2.42 12.69 -12.95
N THR A 241 1.41 13.46 -13.38
CA THR A 241 1.43 14.12 -14.71
C THR A 241 2.60 15.10 -14.82
N LEU A 242 2.89 15.86 -13.76
CA LEU A 242 4.02 16.80 -13.73
C LEU A 242 5.37 16.08 -13.80
N LEU A 243 5.55 14.97 -13.05
CA LEU A 243 6.77 14.15 -13.11
C LEU A 243 7.01 13.61 -14.53
N ASN A 244 5.96 13.06 -15.15
CA ASN A 244 6.03 12.55 -16.52
C ASN A 244 6.37 13.67 -17.52
N TYR A 245 5.76 14.85 -17.36
CA TYR A 245 6.04 16.01 -18.20
C TYR A 245 7.49 16.46 -18.07
N ARG A 246 8.00 16.53 -16.84
CA ARG A 246 9.39 16.94 -16.59
C ARG A 246 10.35 16.00 -17.28
N TYR A 247 10.18 14.71 -17.11
CA TYR A 247 11.00 13.70 -17.77
C TYR A 247 10.93 13.82 -19.31
N TYR A 248 9.71 13.93 -19.86
CA TYR A 248 9.50 14.16 -21.28
C TYR A 248 10.20 15.42 -21.77
N SER A 249 10.06 16.54 -21.08
CA SER A 249 10.68 17.81 -21.45
C SER A 249 12.21 17.74 -21.46
N ASP A 250 12.79 17.11 -20.43
CA ASP A 250 14.23 16.95 -20.33
C ASP A 250 14.76 16.03 -21.44
N LEU A 251 14.04 14.95 -21.76
CA LEU A 251 14.37 14.04 -22.86
C LEU A 251 14.33 14.77 -24.23
N MET A 252 13.30 15.59 -24.48
CA MET A 252 13.20 16.36 -25.73
C MET A 252 14.36 17.34 -25.87
N LYS A 253 14.74 18.04 -24.79
CA LYS A 253 15.88 18.96 -24.78
C LYS A 253 17.20 18.23 -25.06
N GLN A 254 17.41 17.05 -24.51
CA GLN A 254 18.59 16.22 -24.78
C GLN A 254 18.68 15.79 -26.27
N GLN A 255 17.52 15.66 -26.92
CA GLN A 255 17.46 15.37 -28.37
C GLN A 255 17.43 16.62 -29.26
N GLU A 256 17.70 17.81 -28.69
CA GLU A 256 17.63 19.11 -29.38
C GLU A 256 16.26 19.41 -30.01
N LYS A 257 15.18 18.81 -29.41
CA LYS A 257 13.81 19.01 -29.87
C LYS A 257 13.05 19.93 -28.90
N THR A 258 12.12 20.72 -29.43
CA THR A 258 11.24 21.52 -28.63
C THR A 258 10.16 20.63 -27.99
N PRO A 259 10.05 20.59 -26.64
CA PRO A 259 9.01 19.83 -26.00
C PRO A 259 7.64 20.43 -26.28
N LYS A 260 6.60 19.59 -26.42
CA LYS A 260 5.21 20.06 -26.44
C LYS A 260 4.89 20.80 -25.14
N PRO A 261 4.01 21.82 -25.16
CA PRO A 261 3.58 22.48 -23.94
C PRO A 261 2.83 21.52 -23.02
N TYR A 262 2.86 21.80 -21.71
CA TYR A 262 2.23 20.93 -20.68
C TYR A 262 0.75 20.60 -20.98
N ASN A 263 0.01 21.56 -21.54
CA ASN A 263 -1.41 21.43 -21.87
C ASN A 263 -1.64 21.12 -23.38
N ALA A 264 -0.69 20.47 -24.04
CA ALA A 264 -0.83 20.14 -25.45
C ALA A 264 -2.10 19.33 -25.74
N PRO A 265 -2.93 19.73 -26.71
CA PRO A 265 -4.19 19.03 -27.04
C PRO A 265 -3.98 17.56 -27.42
N THR A 266 -2.87 17.24 -28.06
CA THR A 266 -2.50 15.88 -28.46
C THR A 266 -1.97 15.03 -27.30
N GLY A 267 -1.88 15.60 -26.10
CA GLY A 267 -1.33 14.95 -24.91
C GLY A 267 0.19 14.76 -24.98
N ILE A 268 0.71 14.23 -23.89
CA ILE A 268 2.13 13.88 -23.72
C ILE A 268 2.19 12.37 -23.49
N PRO A 269 3.10 11.65 -24.17
CA PRO A 269 3.24 10.20 -23.98
C PRO A 269 3.58 9.89 -22.52
N VAL A 270 3.07 8.77 -22.02
CA VAL A 270 3.42 8.26 -20.69
C VAL A 270 4.80 7.60 -20.81
N LEU A 271 5.82 8.26 -20.30
CA LEU A 271 7.21 7.79 -20.30
C LEU A 271 7.65 7.33 -18.90
N VAL A 272 6.96 7.81 -17.86
CA VAL A 272 7.18 7.44 -16.48
C VAL A 272 5.92 6.74 -15.98
N GLU A 273 6.03 5.46 -15.62
CA GLU A 273 4.91 4.69 -15.11
C GLU A 273 4.35 5.32 -13.83
N PRO A 274 3.03 5.52 -13.73
CA PRO A 274 2.43 6.05 -12.52
C PRO A 274 2.62 5.12 -11.34
N PHE A 275 3.02 5.68 -10.20
CA PHE A 275 3.18 4.93 -8.95
C PHE A 275 2.18 5.36 -7.87
N THR A 276 1.94 4.48 -6.93
CA THR A 276 1.04 4.72 -5.80
C THR A 276 1.80 5.18 -4.56
N ALA A 277 1.14 5.93 -3.68
CA ALA A 277 1.67 6.28 -2.36
C ALA A 277 2.20 5.06 -1.58
N HIS A 278 1.55 3.90 -1.73
CA HIS A 278 1.97 2.68 -1.05
C HIS A 278 3.27 2.09 -1.62
N GLN A 279 3.56 2.29 -2.91
CA GLN A 279 4.82 1.86 -3.51
C GLN A 279 6.00 2.67 -2.96
N LEU A 280 5.82 3.96 -2.61
CA LEU A 280 6.86 4.74 -1.93
C LEU A 280 7.25 4.13 -0.59
N ARG A 281 6.25 3.79 0.21
CA ARG A 281 6.50 3.10 1.48
C ARG A 281 7.10 1.70 1.28
N HIS A 282 6.70 0.97 0.24
CA HIS A 282 7.33 -0.31 -0.12
C HIS A 282 8.80 -0.11 -0.51
N THR A 283 9.11 0.95 -1.25
CA THR A 283 10.49 1.33 -1.60
C THR A 283 11.31 1.66 -0.36
N TYR A 284 10.74 2.35 0.64
CA TYR A 284 11.39 2.57 1.93
C TYR A 284 11.78 1.26 2.61
N CYS A 285 10.86 0.29 2.65
CA CYS A 285 11.15 -1.05 3.19
C CYS A 285 12.29 -1.74 2.43
N THR A 286 12.29 -1.62 1.09
CA THR A 286 13.37 -2.14 0.24
C THR A 286 14.71 -1.45 0.55
N MET A 287 14.71 -0.13 0.76
CA MET A 287 15.92 0.61 1.11
C MET A 287 16.46 0.20 2.49
N LEU A 288 15.59 -0.04 3.48
CA LEU A 288 16.01 -0.58 4.79
C LEU A 288 16.68 -1.95 4.64
N TYR A 289 16.10 -2.84 3.83
CA TYR A 289 16.70 -4.13 3.54
C TYR A 289 18.09 -4.00 2.90
N LEU A 290 18.21 -3.20 1.84
CA LEU A 290 19.47 -2.97 1.13
C LEU A 290 20.54 -2.33 2.02
N ALA A 291 20.12 -1.49 2.98
CA ALA A 291 21.01 -0.89 4.00
C ALA A 291 21.42 -1.89 5.10
N GLY A 292 20.91 -3.13 5.09
CA GLY A 292 21.24 -4.13 6.08
C GLY A 292 20.54 -3.98 7.43
N VAL A 293 19.44 -3.21 7.47
CA VAL A 293 18.63 -3.04 8.69
C VAL A 293 17.94 -4.36 9.00
N ASP A 294 18.05 -4.82 10.24
CA ASP A 294 17.42 -6.08 10.65
C ASP A 294 15.90 -6.04 10.57
N LEU A 295 15.31 -7.22 10.40
CA LEU A 295 13.86 -7.39 10.17
C LEU A 295 13.01 -6.79 11.30
N LYS A 296 13.43 -6.92 12.57
CA LYS A 296 12.68 -6.46 13.74
C LYS A 296 12.69 -4.93 13.81
N THR A 297 13.84 -4.31 13.56
CA THR A 297 14.00 -2.85 13.49
C THR A 297 13.22 -2.28 12.30
N ALA A 298 13.34 -2.88 11.11
CA ALA A 298 12.57 -2.47 9.94
C ALA A 298 11.05 -2.55 10.17
N SER A 299 10.56 -3.63 10.79
CA SER A 299 9.14 -3.78 11.13
C SER A 299 8.65 -2.72 12.11
N LYS A 300 9.48 -2.32 13.11
CA LYS A 300 9.17 -1.22 14.03
C LYS A 300 9.12 0.12 13.32
N LEU A 301 10.12 0.47 12.50
CA LEU A 301 10.16 1.71 11.71
C LEU A 301 8.96 1.81 10.76
N MET A 302 8.62 0.71 10.12
CA MET A 302 7.43 0.60 9.28
C MET A 302 6.12 0.67 10.08
N GLY A 303 6.11 0.38 11.37
CA GLY A 303 4.89 0.28 12.17
C GLY A 303 3.98 -0.84 11.64
N HIS A 304 4.55 -2.01 11.29
CA HIS A 304 3.77 -3.18 10.96
C HIS A 304 3.28 -3.86 12.24
N SER A 305 2.01 -4.25 12.27
CA SER A 305 1.43 -5.01 13.39
C SER A 305 1.97 -6.43 13.47
N ASP A 306 2.32 -7.00 12.31
CA ASP A 306 2.89 -8.33 12.14
C ASP A 306 4.22 -8.22 11.39
N VAL A 307 5.27 -8.77 11.97
CA VAL A 307 6.61 -8.86 11.36
C VAL A 307 6.59 -9.63 10.05
N LYS A 308 5.63 -10.54 9.88
CA LYS A 308 5.43 -11.32 8.66
C LYS A 308 5.26 -10.44 7.43
N ILE A 309 4.63 -9.27 7.55
CA ILE A 309 4.47 -8.33 6.43
C ILE A 309 5.83 -7.83 5.93
N THR A 310 6.75 -7.54 6.84
CA THR A 310 8.13 -7.14 6.49
C THR A 310 8.93 -8.32 5.98
N LEU A 311 8.75 -9.50 6.59
CA LEU A 311 9.39 -10.75 6.18
C LEU A 311 9.03 -11.12 4.74
N ASP A 312 7.77 -11.03 4.35
CA ASP A 312 7.33 -11.32 2.98
C ASP A 312 8.05 -10.41 1.96
N ILE A 313 8.25 -9.13 2.29
CA ILE A 313 8.99 -8.19 1.44
C ILE A 313 10.48 -8.60 1.39
N TYR A 314 11.10 -8.89 2.52
CA TYR A 314 12.51 -9.28 2.61
C TYR A 314 12.78 -10.59 1.87
N THR A 315 11.91 -11.60 2.00
CA THR A 315 12.05 -12.88 1.29
C THR A 315 12.03 -12.70 -0.23
N HIS A 316 11.13 -11.84 -0.76
CA HIS A 316 11.12 -11.50 -2.18
C HIS A 316 12.40 -10.78 -2.62
N LEU A 317 12.97 -9.95 -1.76
CA LEU A 317 14.21 -9.22 -2.03
C LEU A 317 15.42 -10.14 -1.93
N ASP A 318 15.43 -11.10 -1.00
CA ASP A 318 16.51 -12.09 -0.85
C ASP A 318 16.72 -12.88 -2.14
N GLU A 319 15.67 -13.34 -2.79
CA GLU A 319 15.77 -14.01 -4.09
C GLU A 319 16.37 -13.09 -5.17
N LYS A 320 15.92 -11.82 -5.22
CA LYS A 320 16.37 -10.84 -6.20
C LYS A 320 17.81 -10.38 -5.96
N TYR A 321 18.20 -10.20 -4.70
CA TYR A 321 19.50 -9.63 -4.29
C TYR A 321 20.43 -10.65 -3.66
N LYS A 322 20.20 -11.95 -3.87
CA LYS A 322 21.01 -13.06 -3.31
C LYS A 322 22.50 -12.86 -3.55
N ARG A 323 22.89 -12.39 -4.73
CA ARG A 323 24.30 -12.13 -5.08
C ARG A 323 24.91 -11.05 -4.19
N LEU A 324 24.20 -9.93 -3.98
CA LEU A 324 24.67 -8.84 -3.09
C LEU A 324 24.83 -9.30 -1.63
N ASN A 325 23.97 -10.18 -1.16
CA ASN A 325 24.08 -10.73 0.21
C ASN A 325 25.26 -11.69 0.35
N ILE A 326 25.56 -12.49 -0.68
CA ILE A 326 26.76 -13.33 -0.75
C ILE A 326 28.03 -12.47 -0.77
N ASP A 327 28.04 -11.38 -1.55
CA ASP A 327 29.17 -10.45 -1.60
C ASP A 327 29.42 -9.77 -0.24
N LYS A 328 28.38 -9.39 0.50
CA LYS A 328 28.50 -8.88 1.87
C LYS A 328 29.12 -9.92 2.81
N PHE A 329 28.70 -11.17 2.70
CA PHE A 329 29.24 -12.26 3.49
C PHE A 329 30.73 -12.50 3.13
N ASN A 330 31.06 -12.55 1.85
CA ASN A 330 32.44 -12.72 1.40
C ASN A 330 33.34 -11.57 1.90
N ASN A 331 32.86 -10.32 1.85
CA ASN A 331 33.60 -9.17 2.36
C ASN A 331 33.79 -9.21 3.88
N TYR A 332 32.82 -9.74 4.63
CA TYR A 332 32.95 -9.94 6.07
C TYR A 332 34.03 -10.98 6.39
N ILE A 333 33.99 -12.14 5.74
CA ILE A 333 34.99 -13.22 5.90
C ILE A 333 36.38 -12.74 5.46
N ALA A 334 36.50 -12.00 4.35
CA ALA A 334 37.79 -11.50 3.87
C ALA A 334 38.48 -10.58 4.90
N LYS A 335 37.72 -9.74 5.61
CA LYS A 335 38.29 -8.90 6.70
C LYS A 335 38.84 -9.74 7.85
N ASP A 336 38.13 -10.79 8.21
CA ASP A 336 38.53 -11.69 9.31
C ASP A 336 39.81 -12.50 8.94
N THR A 337 39.84 -12.99 7.69
CA THR A 337 40.99 -13.78 7.18
C THR A 337 42.24 -12.92 6.99
N THR A 338 42.08 -11.65 6.59
CA THR A 338 43.23 -10.74 6.41
C THR A 338 43.91 -10.46 7.75
N ASN A 339 43.18 -10.29 8.83
CA ASN A 339 43.75 -10.11 10.19
C ASN A 339 44.50 -11.34 10.65
N GLN A 340 43.98 -12.54 10.40
CA GLN A 340 44.68 -13.80 10.77
C GLN A 340 45.96 -14.05 9.97
N ILE A 341 46.00 -13.71 8.68
CA ILE A 341 47.18 -13.85 7.83
C ILE A 341 48.29 -12.88 8.31
N PHE A 342 47.94 -11.65 8.68
CA PHE A 342 48.89 -10.70 9.25
C PHE A 342 49.48 -11.21 10.57
N ASP A 343 48.69 -11.82 11.44
CA ASP A 343 49.17 -12.39 12.72
C ASP A 343 50.08 -13.59 12.50
N ILE A 344 49.81 -14.47 11.54
CA ILE A 344 50.65 -15.62 11.19
C ILE A 344 51.98 -15.16 10.57
N GLN A 345 51.99 -14.13 9.77
CA GLN A 345 53.21 -13.57 9.18
C GLN A 345 54.10 -12.92 10.27
N ASN A 346 53.51 -12.20 11.22
CA ASN A 346 54.22 -11.59 12.33
C ASN A 346 54.79 -12.62 13.34
N GLN A 347 54.17 -13.81 13.48
CA GLN A 347 54.65 -14.91 14.31
C GLN A 347 55.82 -15.71 13.68
N LYS A 348 56.04 -15.60 12.37
CA LYS A 348 57.14 -16.25 11.65
C LYS A 348 58.41 -15.40 11.57
N VAL A 349 58.44 -14.22 12.15
CA VAL A 349 59.56 -13.28 12.15
C VAL A 349 60.23 -13.17 13.54
N VAL A 350 59.90 -14.10 14.45
CA VAL A 350 60.60 -14.22 15.78
C VAL A 350 61.42 -15.49 15.79
#